data_5ce06452164441ed7c854222b6c323f7
#
_entry.id   5ce06452164441ed7c854222b6c323f7
#
_cell.length_a   1.000
_cell.length_b   1.000
_cell.length_c   1.000
_cell.angle_alpha   90.00
_cell.angle_beta   90.00
_cell.angle_gamma   90.00
#
_symmetry.space_group_name_H-M   'P 1'
#
loop_
_entity.id
_entity.type
_entity.pdbx_description
1 polymer ?
#
loop_
_entity_poly.entity_id
_entity_poly.type
_entity_poly.pdbx_seq_one_letter_code
_entity_poly.pdbx_strand_id
1 'polypeptide(L)'
;MNEYIMSDLYRCYGKKNFMTLCRGLIEDPGFNYMFWLRMCQRGGILKLIALPIHKWKRTFGKINIGYKCQIGYGFYIGHGGPCVVSDSAVIGNNCNISQFVTIGSNEGKSATIGNNVYIGPSVCINWRQCNYRSWCDSG
;
A
#
# COMPACT_ATOMS: atom_id res chain seq x y z
N MET A 1 -14.27 4.11 14.29
CA MET A 1 -13.62 4.19 12.98
C MET A 1 -12.40 3.28 13.01
N ASN A 2 -11.99 2.66 11.89
CA ASN A 2 -10.88 1.70 11.87
C ASN A 2 -9.56 2.41 12.22
N GLU A 3 -8.79 1.88 13.19
CA GLU A 3 -7.52 2.47 13.64
C GLU A 3 -6.48 2.57 12.53
N TYR A 4 -6.45 1.59 11.62
CA TYR A 4 -5.58 1.61 10.44
C TYR A 4 -5.87 2.81 9.54
N ILE A 5 -7.17 3.07 9.23
CA ILE A 5 -7.57 4.22 8.41
C ILE A 5 -7.14 5.53 9.07
N MET A 6 -7.34 5.62 10.40
CA MET A 6 -6.96 6.82 11.13
C MET A 6 -5.45 7.02 11.23
N SER A 7 -4.67 5.93 11.28
CA SER A 7 -3.21 6.01 11.26
C SER A 7 -2.69 6.43 9.89
N ASP A 8 -3.26 5.88 8.81
CA ASP A 8 -2.92 6.26 7.44
C ASP A 8 -3.27 7.73 7.19
N LEU A 9 -4.45 8.20 7.65
CA LEU A 9 -4.86 9.60 7.59
C LEU A 9 -3.89 10.54 8.32
N TYR A 10 -3.49 10.15 9.54
CA TYR A 10 -2.53 10.91 10.32
C TYR A 10 -1.18 11.01 9.64
N ARG A 11 -0.74 9.93 9.01
CA ARG A 11 0.51 9.90 8.24
C ARG A 11 0.49 10.87 7.07
N CYS A 12 -0.66 10.98 6.37
CA CYS A 12 -0.83 11.88 5.21
C CYS A 12 -0.95 13.35 5.62
N TYR A 13 -1.67 13.64 6.71
CA TYR A 13 -2.12 15.02 7.00
C TYR A 13 -1.78 15.53 8.41
N GLY A 14 -1.22 14.71 9.29
CA GLY A 14 -0.94 15.06 10.68
C GLY A 14 -2.19 15.30 11.55
N LYS A 15 -3.39 15.00 11.05
CA LYS A 15 -4.67 15.24 11.71
C LYS A 15 -5.61 14.05 11.54
N LYS A 16 -6.49 13.81 12.54
CA LYS A 16 -7.45 12.70 12.58
C LYS A 16 -8.88 13.21 12.75
N ASN A 17 -9.33 14.12 11.91
CA ASN A 17 -10.69 14.66 11.98
C ASN A 17 -11.50 14.32 10.73
N PHE A 18 -12.83 14.48 10.82
CA PHE A 18 -13.76 14.17 9.75
C PHE A 18 -13.52 15.01 8.48
N MET A 19 -13.22 16.28 8.64
CA MET A 19 -12.92 17.18 7.51
C MET A 19 -11.70 16.72 6.73
N THR A 20 -10.63 16.33 7.43
CA THR A 20 -9.40 15.79 6.83
C THR A 20 -9.65 14.45 6.14
N LEU A 21 -10.52 13.62 6.71
CA LEU A 21 -10.93 12.36 6.08
C LEU A 21 -11.63 12.60 4.73
N CYS A 22 -12.61 13.51 4.70
CA CYS A 22 -13.32 13.87 3.46
C CYS A 22 -12.35 14.45 2.42
N ARG A 23 -11.44 15.32 2.86
CA ARG A 23 -10.41 15.89 2.02
C ARG A 23 -9.51 14.83 1.42
N GLY A 24 -9.00 13.91 2.23
CA GLY A 24 -8.13 12.81 1.77
C GLY A 24 -8.83 11.88 0.77
N LEU A 25 -10.11 11.63 0.96
CA LEU A 25 -10.90 10.81 0.03
C LEU A 25 -11.10 11.47 -1.34
N ILE A 26 -11.08 12.79 -1.40
CA ILE A 26 -11.30 13.55 -2.65
C ILE A 26 -9.97 13.89 -3.34
N GLU A 27 -9.00 14.40 -2.58
CA GLU A 27 -7.78 15.00 -3.13
C GLU A 27 -6.61 14.02 -3.25
N ASP A 28 -6.58 12.95 -2.44
CA ASP A 28 -5.42 12.03 -2.38
C ASP A 28 -5.79 10.64 -2.93
N PRO A 29 -5.40 10.32 -4.17
CA PRO A 29 -5.66 9.01 -4.78
C PRO A 29 -5.06 7.84 -3.99
N GLY A 30 -3.88 8.05 -3.38
CA GLY A 30 -3.20 7.04 -2.56
C GLY A 30 -3.96 6.74 -1.29
N PHE A 31 -4.35 7.77 -0.53
CA PHE A 31 -5.16 7.62 0.66
C PHE A 31 -6.55 7.05 0.33
N ASN A 32 -7.20 7.53 -0.72
CA ASN A 32 -8.50 7.01 -1.16
C ASN A 32 -8.42 5.51 -1.48
N TYR A 33 -7.36 5.07 -2.16
CA TYR A 33 -7.15 3.65 -2.44
C TYR A 33 -6.98 2.85 -1.14
N MET A 34 -6.13 3.31 -0.23
CA MET A 34 -5.89 2.67 1.08
C MET A 34 -7.15 2.59 1.92
N PHE A 35 -7.99 3.61 1.92
CA PHE A 35 -9.27 3.60 2.61
C PHE A 35 -10.13 2.40 2.21
N TRP A 36 -10.33 2.18 0.90
CA TRP A 36 -11.13 1.06 0.41
C TRP A 36 -10.46 -0.29 0.65
N LEU A 37 -9.13 -0.36 0.55
CA LEU A 37 -8.37 -1.56 0.91
C LEU A 37 -8.57 -1.92 2.39
N ARG A 38 -8.45 -0.96 3.31
CA ARG A 38 -8.66 -1.15 4.75
C ARG A 38 -10.10 -1.58 5.07
N MET A 39 -11.07 -1.06 4.35
CA MET A 39 -12.46 -1.48 4.47
C MET A 39 -12.66 -2.95 4.04
N CYS A 40 -11.97 -3.41 3.00
CA CYS A 40 -11.95 -4.83 2.62
C CYS A 40 -11.30 -5.71 3.68
N GLN A 41 -10.22 -5.25 4.31
CA GLN A 41 -9.49 -5.99 5.34
C GLN A 41 -10.27 -6.11 6.64
N ARG A 42 -11.12 -5.13 6.97
CA ARG A 42 -11.94 -5.14 8.18
C ARG A 42 -12.93 -6.31 8.23
N GLY A 43 -13.40 -6.78 7.07
CA GLY A 43 -14.41 -7.85 7.00
C GLY A 43 -15.84 -7.37 7.27
N GLY A 44 -16.75 -8.31 7.53
CA GLY A 44 -18.16 -8.03 7.80
C GLY A 44 -18.91 -7.50 6.58
N ILE A 45 -20.09 -6.90 6.82
CA ILE A 45 -20.98 -6.39 5.75
C ILE A 45 -20.31 -5.26 4.94
N LEU A 46 -19.44 -4.48 5.57
CA LEU A 46 -18.72 -3.40 4.90
C LEU A 46 -17.76 -3.91 3.81
N LYS A 47 -17.24 -5.12 3.97
CA LYS A 47 -16.42 -5.78 2.95
C LYS A 47 -17.20 -6.04 1.68
N LEU A 48 -18.50 -6.37 1.77
CA LEU A 48 -19.34 -6.62 0.59
C LEU A 48 -19.47 -5.36 -0.28
N ILE A 49 -19.51 -4.19 0.33
CA ILE A 49 -19.56 -2.90 -0.38
C ILE A 49 -18.15 -2.49 -0.87
N ALA A 50 -17.14 -2.69 -0.04
CA ALA A 50 -15.77 -2.25 -0.34
C ALA A 50 -15.10 -3.09 -1.44
N LEU A 51 -15.37 -4.39 -1.50
CA LEU A 51 -14.75 -5.30 -2.48
C LEU A 51 -14.95 -4.88 -3.94
N PRO A 52 -16.19 -4.62 -4.42
CA PRO A 52 -16.38 -4.21 -5.81
C PRO A 52 -15.71 -2.88 -6.12
N ILE A 53 -15.73 -1.93 -5.19
CA ILE A 53 -15.08 -0.62 -5.34
C ILE A 53 -13.56 -0.79 -5.39
N HIS A 54 -12.98 -1.56 -4.48
CA HIS A 54 -11.55 -1.84 -4.47
C HIS A 54 -11.11 -2.58 -5.73
N LYS A 55 -11.87 -3.60 -6.17
CA LYS A 55 -11.59 -4.35 -7.39
C LYS A 55 -11.61 -3.44 -8.62
N TRP A 56 -12.61 -2.57 -8.72
CA TRP A 56 -12.70 -1.58 -9.80
C TRP A 56 -11.50 -0.64 -9.80
N LYS A 57 -11.13 -0.08 -8.64
CA LYS A 57 -9.94 0.79 -8.49
C LYS A 57 -8.64 0.08 -8.84
N ARG A 58 -8.51 -1.19 -8.46
CA ARG A 58 -7.35 -2.02 -8.78
C ARG A 58 -7.24 -2.31 -10.29
N THR A 59 -8.37 -2.55 -10.96
CA THR A 59 -8.38 -2.91 -12.38
C THR A 59 -8.18 -1.70 -13.29
N PHE A 60 -8.86 -0.60 -13.00
CA PHE A 60 -8.87 0.61 -13.83
C PHE A 60 -7.99 1.74 -13.29
N GLY A 61 -7.51 1.63 -12.06
CA GLY A 61 -6.63 2.60 -11.44
C GLY A 61 -5.14 2.32 -11.69
N LYS A 62 -4.32 3.23 -11.20
CA LYS A 62 -2.86 3.14 -11.30
C LYS A 62 -2.24 2.33 -10.15
N ILE A 63 -2.98 2.11 -9.06
CA ILE A 63 -2.50 1.43 -7.86
C ILE A 63 -3.04 0.00 -7.88
N ASN A 64 -2.15 -0.98 -7.82
CA ASN A 64 -2.48 -2.39 -7.81
C ASN A 64 -1.92 -3.06 -6.54
N ILE A 65 -2.65 -2.95 -5.44
CA ILE A 65 -2.34 -3.60 -4.17
C ILE A 65 -3.52 -4.49 -3.79
N GLY A 66 -3.26 -5.78 -3.61
CA GLY A 66 -4.30 -6.70 -3.20
C GLY A 66 -4.74 -6.51 -1.75
N TYR A 67 -6.01 -6.72 -1.45
CA TYR A 67 -6.52 -6.57 -0.08
C TYR A 67 -6.03 -7.65 0.89
N LYS A 68 -5.43 -8.73 0.38
CA LYS A 68 -4.80 -9.78 1.20
C LYS A 68 -3.40 -9.40 1.67
N CYS A 69 -2.77 -8.40 1.05
CA CYS A 69 -1.49 -7.87 1.46
C CYS A 69 -1.55 -7.39 2.92
N GLN A 70 -0.63 -7.86 3.74
CA GLN A 70 -0.56 -7.43 5.15
C GLN A 70 0.21 -6.12 5.24
N ILE A 71 -0.47 -5.06 5.66
CA ILE A 71 0.11 -3.72 5.74
C ILE A 71 -0.15 -3.15 7.14
N GLY A 72 0.92 -2.76 7.81
CA GLY A 72 0.87 -2.15 9.15
C GLY A 72 0.23 -0.77 9.19
N TYR A 73 0.33 -0.10 10.33
CA TYR A 73 -0.21 1.24 10.57
C TYR A 73 0.60 2.33 9.84
N GLY A 74 -0.05 3.43 9.47
CA GLY A 74 0.61 4.62 8.95
C GLY A 74 1.25 4.38 7.57
N PHE A 75 0.59 3.63 6.71
CA PHE A 75 1.07 3.40 5.35
C PHE A 75 0.73 4.58 4.45
N TYR A 76 1.69 5.00 3.65
CA TYR A 76 1.55 6.13 2.74
C TYR A 76 1.99 5.77 1.31
N ILE A 77 1.14 6.12 0.33
CA ILE A 77 1.45 5.98 -1.09
C ILE A 77 1.74 7.38 -1.64
N GLY A 78 3.02 7.66 -1.85
CA GLY A 78 3.46 8.95 -2.36
C GLY A 78 3.01 9.19 -3.81
N HIS A 79 2.60 10.41 -4.09
CA HIS A 79 2.20 10.90 -5.41
C HIS A 79 1.01 10.18 -6.07
N GLY A 80 0.34 9.24 -5.38
CA GLY A 80 -0.79 8.48 -5.93
C GLY A 80 -0.50 7.82 -7.28
N GLY A 81 0.78 7.56 -7.56
CA GLY A 81 1.27 7.05 -8.83
C GLY A 81 1.11 5.54 -8.99
N PRO A 82 1.40 5.01 -10.19
CA PRO A 82 1.30 3.58 -10.42
C PRO A 82 2.26 2.82 -9.51
N CYS A 83 1.72 1.82 -8.82
CA CYS A 83 2.52 0.87 -8.04
C CYS A 83 1.85 -0.50 -8.03
N VAL A 84 2.65 -1.55 -7.87
CA VAL A 84 2.19 -2.93 -7.82
C VAL A 84 2.74 -3.60 -6.57
N VAL A 85 1.84 -4.14 -5.75
CA VAL A 85 2.21 -4.90 -4.55
C VAL A 85 1.49 -6.23 -4.54
N SER A 86 2.25 -7.32 -4.45
CA SER A 86 1.71 -8.67 -4.39
C SER A 86 0.81 -8.87 -3.16
N ASP A 87 -0.23 -9.70 -3.33
CA ASP A 87 -1.14 -10.10 -2.26
C ASP A 87 -0.44 -10.82 -1.09
N SER A 88 0.71 -11.46 -1.35
CA SER A 88 1.51 -12.17 -0.35
C SER A 88 2.56 -11.30 0.36
N ALA A 89 2.68 -10.03 0.01
CA ALA A 89 3.63 -9.13 0.65
C ALA A 89 3.22 -8.81 2.09
N VAL A 90 4.24 -8.64 2.94
CA VAL A 90 4.09 -8.17 4.32
C VAL A 90 4.85 -6.87 4.47
N ILE A 91 4.15 -5.81 4.86
CA ILE A 91 4.71 -4.47 5.03
C ILE A 91 4.46 -4.02 6.47
N GLY A 92 5.50 -3.61 7.14
CA GLY A 92 5.43 -3.15 8.53
C GLY A 92 4.76 -1.78 8.69
N ASN A 93 4.95 -1.19 9.87
CA ASN A 93 4.36 0.09 10.23
C ASN A 93 5.16 1.27 9.68
N ASN A 94 4.48 2.40 9.45
CA ASN A 94 5.07 3.67 9.03
C ASN A 94 5.90 3.58 7.73
N CYS A 95 5.47 2.73 6.79
CA CYS A 95 6.15 2.58 5.53
C CYS A 95 5.56 3.51 4.47
N ASN A 96 6.43 4.00 3.59
CA ASN A 96 6.06 4.79 2.42
C ASN A 96 6.49 4.06 1.15
N ILE A 97 5.64 4.09 0.14
CA ILE A 97 6.01 3.71 -1.22
C ILE A 97 5.78 4.87 -2.18
N SER A 98 6.68 5.03 -3.13
CA SER A 98 6.57 6.03 -4.20
C SER A 98 6.00 5.43 -5.48
N GLN A 99 5.85 6.27 -6.50
CA GLN A 99 5.39 5.85 -7.82
C GLN A 99 6.36 4.84 -8.46
N PHE A 100 5.78 3.95 -9.30
CA PHE A 100 6.49 2.91 -10.04
C PHE A 100 7.18 1.84 -9.17
N VAL A 101 6.83 1.77 -7.88
CA VAL A 101 7.30 0.69 -7.01
C VAL A 101 6.61 -0.62 -7.38
N THR A 102 7.40 -1.68 -7.49
CA THR A 102 6.90 -3.04 -7.68
C THR A 102 7.41 -3.94 -6.56
N ILE A 103 6.50 -4.52 -5.79
CA ILE A 103 6.79 -5.58 -4.82
C ILE A 103 6.18 -6.87 -5.38
N GLY A 104 7.01 -7.64 -6.06
CA GLY A 104 6.60 -8.86 -6.74
C GLY A 104 6.52 -10.07 -5.81
N SER A 105 6.00 -11.16 -6.35
CA SER A 105 6.06 -12.49 -5.71
C SER A 105 6.60 -13.51 -6.70
N ASN A 106 7.27 -14.52 -6.16
CA ASN A 106 7.69 -15.69 -6.90
C ASN A 106 7.27 -16.93 -6.10
N GLU A 107 6.64 -17.90 -6.79
CA GLU A 107 6.16 -19.15 -6.16
C GLU A 107 5.26 -18.90 -4.94
N GLY A 108 4.41 -17.86 -4.97
CA GLY A 108 3.52 -17.48 -3.88
C GLY A 108 4.20 -16.78 -2.69
N LYS A 109 5.50 -16.54 -2.76
CA LYS A 109 6.28 -15.84 -1.72
C LYS A 109 6.63 -14.42 -2.19
N SER A 110 6.48 -13.46 -1.30
CA SER A 110 6.83 -12.08 -1.54
C SER A 110 7.77 -11.55 -0.45
N ALA A 111 8.30 -10.36 -0.66
CA ALA A 111 9.17 -9.71 0.31
C ALA A 111 8.42 -9.34 1.59
N THR A 112 9.14 -9.41 2.71
CA THR A 112 8.73 -8.82 3.99
C THR A 112 9.51 -7.52 4.18
N ILE A 113 8.77 -6.42 4.27
CA ILE A 113 9.31 -5.07 4.50
C ILE A 113 9.14 -4.75 5.99
N GLY A 114 10.21 -4.30 6.62
CA GLY A 114 10.19 -3.91 8.05
C GLY A 114 9.42 -2.63 8.31
N ASN A 115 9.55 -2.10 9.53
CA ASN A 115 8.93 -0.84 9.94
C ASN A 115 9.78 0.37 9.50
N ASN A 116 9.14 1.52 9.34
CA ASN A 116 9.78 2.81 9.05
C ASN A 116 10.61 2.80 7.76
N VAL A 117 10.17 2.03 6.76
CA VAL A 117 10.86 1.90 5.46
C VAL A 117 10.28 2.86 4.45
N TYR A 118 11.15 3.59 3.76
CA TYR A 118 10.81 4.37 2.56
C TYR A 118 11.32 3.64 1.31
N ILE A 119 10.40 3.30 0.42
CA ILE A 119 10.72 2.68 -0.88
C ILE A 119 10.59 3.77 -1.94
N GLY A 120 11.75 4.19 -2.47
CA GLY A 120 11.84 5.26 -3.46
C GLY A 120 11.21 4.90 -4.80
N PRO A 121 11.14 5.88 -5.73
CA PRO A 121 10.53 5.68 -7.04
C PRO A 121 11.25 4.59 -7.85
N SER A 122 10.46 3.85 -8.65
CA SER A 122 10.96 2.84 -9.60
C SER A 122 11.73 1.66 -8.96
N VAL A 123 11.61 1.48 -7.64
CA VAL A 123 12.23 0.34 -6.95
C VAL A 123 11.42 -0.93 -7.23
N CYS A 124 12.13 -1.98 -7.62
CA CYS A 124 11.56 -3.32 -7.79
C CYS A 124 12.12 -4.26 -6.71
N ILE A 125 11.22 -4.85 -5.91
CA ILE A 125 11.57 -5.82 -4.87
C ILE A 125 10.94 -7.16 -5.20
N ASN A 126 11.77 -8.21 -5.31
CA ASN A 126 11.29 -9.56 -5.53
C ASN A 126 11.86 -10.51 -4.49
N TRP A 127 11.16 -11.58 -4.13
CA TRP A 127 11.55 -12.50 -3.07
C TRP A 127 12.94 -13.13 -3.27
N ARG A 128 13.37 -13.35 -4.50
CA ARG A 128 14.69 -13.91 -4.80
C ARG A 128 15.84 -12.88 -4.81
N GLN A 129 15.58 -11.60 -4.65
CA GLN A 129 16.61 -10.57 -4.76
C GLN A 129 17.44 -10.32 -3.49
N CYS A 130 17.34 -11.16 -2.46
CA CYS A 130 18.38 -11.19 -1.42
C CYS A 130 19.77 -11.60 -1.95
N ASN A 131 19.86 -12.10 -3.19
CA ASN A 131 21.12 -12.42 -3.87
C ASN A 131 21.59 -11.32 -4.85
N TYR A 132 20.98 -10.13 -4.84
CA TYR A 132 21.34 -9.04 -5.76
C TYR A 132 22.64 -8.30 -5.40
N ARG A 133 23.35 -8.77 -4.36
CA ARG A 133 24.69 -8.24 -4.01
C ARG A 133 25.77 -8.51 -5.06
N SER A 134 25.54 -9.43 -5.99
CA SER A 134 26.59 -9.84 -6.93
C SER A 134 26.67 -9.01 -8.20
N TRP A 135 25.72 -8.08 -8.45
CA TRP A 135 25.72 -7.29 -9.69
C TRP A 135 26.19 -5.85 -9.52
N CYS A 136 26.25 -5.33 -8.28
CA CYS A 136 26.74 -3.98 -8.00
C CYS A 136 28.27 -3.92 -7.74
N ASP A 137 28.92 -5.07 -7.49
CA ASP A 137 30.36 -5.12 -7.18
C ASP A 137 31.26 -5.46 -8.38
N SER A 138 30.71 -5.48 -9.59
CA SER A 138 31.46 -5.72 -10.84
C SER A 138 31.41 -4.54 -11.80
N GLY A 139 31.49 -3.34 -11.27
CA GLY A 139 31.65 -2.11 -12.03
C GLY A 139 32.82 -1.30 -11.54
#